data_ada30e0dbe1ec1285d16417ca7975198
#
_entry.id   ada30e0dbe1ec1285d16417ca7975198
#
_cell.length_a   1.000
_cell.length_b   1.000
_cell.length_c   1.000
_cell.angle_alpha   90.00
_cell.angle_beta   90.00
_cell.angle_gamma   90.00
#
_symmetry.space_group_name_H-M   'P 1'
#
loop_
_entity.id
_entity.type
_entity.pdbx_description
1 polymer ?
#
loop_
_entity_poly.entity_id
_entity_poly.type
_entity_poly.pdbx_seq_one_letter_code
_entity_poly.pdbx_strand_id
1 'polypeptide(L)'
;YTTVTEALKPSKITTPSGKVYNLVPTRTEGNEKGKVTENPQNVTYVYEAVKEPEIKQKYGKVIVTYIDKDGHPLSGTTETGVKVDKSVIDTSASLVKTPYDTTDHRPATIITENGDVYEFVKKSETSDPESGELKEGVTTVEYVYRKVVTTYVDETGKEINPSDKGTKNKKDIPEYTFKETKKDKDGNTIHVY
;
A
#
# COMPACT_ATOMS: atom_id res chain seq x y z
N TYR A 1 -25.94 -41.83 46.44
CA TYR A 1 -25.52 -41.50 45.07
C TYR A 1 -24.57 -40.33 45.04
N THR A 2 -23.84 -40.22 43.95
CA THR A 2 -23.07 -39.02 43.58
C THR A 2 -23.12 -38.85 42.05
N THR A 3 -23.26 -37.63 41.60
CA THR A 3 -23.19 -37.25 40.19
C THR A 3 -21.86 -36.55 39.85
N VAL A 4 -20.98 -36.33 40.87
CA VAL A 4 -19.67 -35.69 40.69
C VAL A 4 -18.66 -36.74 40.18
N THR A 5 -18.80 -37.12 38.93
CA THR A 5 -17.86 -38.01 38.23
C THR A 5 -17.61 -37.43 36.85
N GLU A 6 -16.44 -37.70 36.26
CA GLU A 6 -16.10 -37.18 34.91
C GLU A 6 -17.13 -37.62 33.84
N ALA A 7 -17.71 -38.80 34.03
CA ALA A 7 -18.73 -39.30 33.09
C ALA A 7 -20.05 -38.57 33.19
N LEU A 8 -20.45 -38.06 34.36
CA LEU A 8 -21.73 -37.35 34.58
C LEU A 8 -21.59 -35.85 34.67
N LYS A 9 -20.42 -35.35 35.03
CA LYS A 9 -20.08 -33.92 35.19
C LYS A 9 -18.73 -33.62 34.53
N PRO A 10 -18.59 -33.82 33.22
CA PRO A 10 -17.34 -33.47 32.55
C PRO A 10 -17.09 -31.97 32.65
N SER A 11 -15.82 -31.55 32.78
CA SER A 11 -15.42 -30.13 32.79
C SER A 11 -15.65 -29.45 31.46
N LYS A 12 -15.65 -30.25 30.39
CA LYS A 12 -15.81 -29.81 29.01
C LYS A 12 -16.65 -30.80 28.20
N ILE A 13 -17.54 -30.30 27.36
CA ILE A 13 -18.30 -31.10 26.39
C ILE A 13 -17.94 -30.63 24.98
N THR A 14 -17.60 -31.55 24.08
CA THR A 14 -17.42 -31.27 22.64
C THR A 14 -18.55 -31.98 21.90
N THR A 15 -19.32 -31.19 21.13
CA THR A 15 -20.40 -31.74 20.29
C THR A 15 -19.85 -32.46 19.06
N PRO A 16 -20.62 -33.32 18.38
CA PRO A 16 -20.21 -33.93 17.12
C PRO A 16 -19.86 -32.92 16.02
N SER A 17 -20.42 -31.70 16.08
CA SER A 17 -20.09 -30.59 15.19
C SER A 17 -18.80 -29.81 15.57
N GLY A 18 -18.08 -30.26 16.61
CA GLY A 18 -16.83 -29.65 17.06
C GLY A 18 -17.01 -28.44 18.01
N LYS A 19 -18.23 -28.03 18.34
CA LYS A 19 -18.46 -26.94 19.30
C LYS A 19 -18.10 -27.39 20.71
N VAL A 20 -17.38 -26.52 21.41
CA VAL A 20 -16.88 -26.76 22.77
C VAL A 20 -17.68 -25.95 23.78
N TYR A 21 -18.04 -26.59 24.89
CA TYR A 21 -18.75 -26.01 26.01
C TYR A 21 -17.99 -26.28 27.30
N ASN A 22 -17.82 -25.29 28.15
CA ASN A 22 -17.25 -25.42 29.48
C ASN A 22 -18.33 -25.44 30.54
N LEU A 23 -18.16 -26.29 31.57
CA LEU A 23 -19.02 -26.32 32.73
C LEU A 23 -19.02 -25.00 33.47
N VAL A 24 -20.20 -24.54 33.89
CA VAL A 24 -20.40 -23.40 34.81
C VAL A 24 -20.77 -23.93 36.20
N PRO A 25 -19.77 -24.19 37.08
CA PRO A 25 -20.02 -24.89 38.35
C PRO A 25 -21.02 -24.16 39.24
N THR A 26 -21.05 -22.84 39.22
CA THR A 26 -21.94 -21.97 40.02
C THR A 26 -23.41 -22.04 39.64
N ARG A 27 -23.73 -22.68 38.50
CA ARG A 27 -25.09 -22.81 37.94
C ARG A 27 -25.58 -24.27 37.97
N THR A 28 -24.97 -25.10 38.82
CA THR A 28 -25.47 -26.46 39.06
C THR A 28 -26.72 -26.38 39.92
N GLU A 29 -27.79 -27.06 39.49
CA GLU A 29 -29.05 -27.18 40.21
C GLU A 29 -29.25 -28.60 40.71
N GLY A 30 -29.83 -28.74 41.92
CA GLY A 30 -30.06 -30.03 42.56
C GLY A 30 -28.90 -30.48 43.46
N ASN A 31 -29.13 -31.56 44.15
CA ASN A 31 -28.13 -32.12 45.08
C ASN A 31 -27.23 -33.15 44.37
N GLU A 32 -25.96 -32.85 44.24
CA GLU A 32 -24.98 -33.71 43.56
C GLU A 32 -24.67 -34.99 44.30
N LYS A 33 -24.98 -35.05 45.60
CA LYS A 33 -24.78 -36.22 46.49
C LYS A 33 -25.95 -36.39 47.43
N GLY A 34 -26.33 -37.61 47.73
CA GLY A 34 -27.41 -37.87 48.63
C GLY A 34 -27.80 -39.36 48.75
N LYS A 35 -28.92 -39.63 49.41
CA LYS A 35 -29.55 -40.95 49.46
C LYS A 35 -30.62 -41.04 48.39
N VAL A 36 -30.74 -42.20 47.78
CA VAL A 36 -31.84 -42.51 46.87
C VAL A 36 -33.17 -42.48 47.61
N THR A 37 -34.17 -41.85 47.02
CA THR A 37 -35.58 -41.73 47.52
C THR A 37 -36.52 -42.37 46.52
N GLU A 38 -37.76 -42.57 46.89
CA GLU A 38 -38.81 -43.08 46.00
C GLU A 38 -39.20 -42.10 44.87
N ASN A 39 -38.96 -40.80 45.14
CA ASN A 39 -39.23 -39.78 44.13
C ASN A 39 -37.97 -39.51 43.25
N PRO A 40 -38.15 -39.22 41.95
CA PRO A 40 -37.06 -38.83 41.07
C PRO A 40 -36.30 -37.61 41.58
N GLN A 41 -34.98 -37.67 41.52
CA GLN A 41 -34.07 -36.58 41.90
C GLN A 41 -33.29 -36.13 40.64
N ASN A 42 -33.33 -34.85 40.33
CA ASN A 42 -32.65 -34.30 39.16
C ASN A 42 -31.47 -33.46 39.60
N VAL A 43 -30.36 -33.60 38.88
CA VAL A 43 -29.22 -32.70 38.96
C VAL A 43 -28.98 -32.15 37.56
N THR A 44 -28.98 -30.80 37.43
CA THR A 44 -28.78 -30.12 36.17
C THR A 44 -27.42 -29.45 36.18
N TYR A 45 -26.58 -29.77 35.20
CA TYR A 45 -25.33 -29.10 34.93
C TYR A 45 -25.46 -28.14 33.77
N VAL A 46 -25.03 -26.90 33.96
CA VAL A 46 -25.08 -25.86 32.94
C VAL A 46 -23.72 -25.71 32.30
N TYR A 47 -23.72 -25.66 30.97
CA TYR A 47 -22.52 -25.47 30.16
C TYR A 47 -22.67 -24.24 29.27
N GLU A 48 -21.62 -23.46 29.13
CA GLU A 48 -21.55 -22.29 28.25
C GLU A 48 -20.63 -22.56 27.07
N ALA A 49 -21.05 -22.14 25.88
CA ALA A 49 -20.25 -22.27 24.67
C ALA A 49 -18.96 -21.44 24.81
N VAL A 50 -17.83 -22.05 24.47
CA VAL A 50 -16.57 -21.33 24.28
C VAL A 50 -16.73 -20.46 23.04
N LYS A 51 -16.68 -19.17 23.22
CA LYS A 51 -16.64 -18.23 22.09
C LYS A 51 -15.27 -18.35 21.42
N GLU A 52 -15.25 -18.80 20.17
CA GLU A 52 -14.04 -18.65 19.36
C GLU A 52 -13.72 -17.16 19.20
N PRO A 53 -12.43 -16.76 19.35
CA PRO A 53 -12.05 -15.39 19.09
C PRO A 53 -12.38 -15.07 17.63
N GLU A 54 -13.19 -14.03 17.39
CA GLU A 54 -13.40 -13.51 16.04
C GLU A 54 -12.05 -13.03 15.50
N ILE A 55 -11.47 -13.78 14.57
CA ILE A 55 -10.30 -13.33 13.81
C ILE A 55 -10.81 -12.29 12.81
N LYS A 56 -10.78 -11.03 13.22
CA LYS A 56 -11.06 -9.90 12.30
C LYS A 56 -9.90 -9.80 11.33
N GLN A 57 -10.15 -10.18 10.09
CA GLN A 57 -9.20 -9.97 9.00
C GLN A 57 -9.01 -8.47 8.79
N LYS A 58 -7.75 -8.06 8.70
CA LYS A 58 -7.35 -6.67 8.45
C LYS A 58 -6.89 -6.53 7.02
N TYR A 59 -7.22 -5.41 6.39
CA TYR A 59 -6.92 -5.14 4.99
C TYR A 59 -6.14 -3.84 4.86
N GLY A 60 -5.27 -3.80 3.87
CA GLY A 60 -4.56 -2.62 3.43
C GLY A 60 -4.60 -2.48 1.92
N LYS A 61 -4.26 -1.30 1.42
CA LYS A 61 -4.08 -1.02 -0.01
C LYS A 61 -2.89 -0.09 -0.22
N VAL A 62 -2.33 -0.08 -1.42
CA VAL A 62 -1.25 0.83 -1.82
C VAL A 62 -1.73 1.77 -2.89
N ILE A 63 -1.44 3.06 -2.72
CA ILE A 63 -1.67 4.12 -3.69
C ILE A 63 -0.34 4.76 -4.03
N VAL A 64 -0.08 4.97 -5.32
CA VAL A 64 1.05 5.74 -5.83
C VAL A 64 0.56 7.12 -6.24
N THR A 65 1.31 8.16 -5.89
CA THR A 65 1.05 9.56 -6.28
C THR A 65 2.27 10.16 -6.95
N TYR A 66 2.04 11.17 -7.79
CA TYR A 66 3.07 11.85 -8.56
C TYR A 66 3.01 13.35 -8.29
N ILE A 67 4.14 13.94 -7.90
CA ILE A 67 4.25 15.39 -7.63
C ILE A 67 5.47 15.99 -8.32
N ASP A 68 5.42 17.29 -8.55
CA ASP A 68 6.62 18.05 -8.89
C ASP A 68 7.45 18.38 -7.63
N LYS A 69 8.60 19.04 -7.81
CA LYS A 69 9.49 19.45 -6.71
C LYS A 69 8.82 20.44 -5.72
N ASP A 70 7.74 21.11 -6.13
CA ASP A 70 7.01 22.09 -5.34
C ASP A 70 5.75 21.49 -4.69
N GLY A 71 5.54 20.16 -4.87
CA GLY A 71 4.43 19.41 -4.29
C GLY A 71 3.13 19.45 -5.09
N HIS A 72 3.14 19.98 -6.32
CA HIS A 72 1.93 19.99 -7.15
C HIS A 72 1.70 18.63 -7.81
N PRO A 73 0.47 18.12 -7.77
CA PRO A 73 0.14 16.83 -8.40
C PRO A 73 0.38 16.85 -9.92
N LEU A 74 0.99 15.77 -10.42
CA LEU A 74 1.25 15.58 -11.86
C LEU A 74 0.31 14.53 -12.46
N SER A 75 -0.09 14.78 -13.70
CA SER A 75 -0.78 13.83 -14.57
C SER A 75 -0.38 14.06 -16.02
N GLY A 76 -0.50 13.04 -16.84
CA GLY A 76 -0.14 13.14 -18.26
C GLY A 76 -0.03 11.76 -18.90
N THR A 77 1.00 11.58 -19.72
CA THR A 77 1.33 10.30 -20.35
C THR A 77 2.81 9.99 -20.20
N THR A 78 3.18 8.72 -20.29
CA THR A 78 4.58 8.31 -20.46
C THR A 78 5.03 8.55 -21.89
N GLU A 79 6.32 8.41 -22.19
CA GLU A 79 6.85 8.47 -23.57
C GLU A 79 6.22 7.41 -24.50
N THR A 80 5.74 6.31 -23.94
CA THR A 80 5.06 5.23 -24.68
C THR A 80 3.55 5.43 -24.80
N GLY A 81 3.03 6.58 -24.30
CA GLY A 81 1.60 6.95 -24.36
C GLY A 81 0.74 6.31 -23.26
N VAL A 82 1.32 5.67 -22.27
CA VAL A 82 0.56 5.14 -21.12
C VAL A 82 0.09 6.30 -20.25
N LYS A 83 -1.22 6.34 -19.94
CA LYS A 83 -1.81 7.38 -19.11
C LYS A 83 -1.27 7.31 -17.67
N VAL A 84 -0.93 8.47 -17.14
CA VAL A 84 -0.52 8.66 -15.74
C VAL A 84 -1.52 9.62 -15.09
N ASP A 85 -2.33 9.12 -14.18
CA ASP A 85 -3.22 9.94 -13.36
C ASP A 85 -2.47 10.45 -12.11
N LYS A 86 -3.00 11.49 -11.45
CA LYS A 86 -2.42 12.08 -10.22
C LYS A 86 -2.17 11.05 -9.13
N SER A 87 -2.95 9.99 -9.13
CA SER A 87 -2.77 8.83 -8.27
C SER A 87 -3.23 7.56 -8.98
N VAL A 88 -2.61 6.44 -8.66
CA VAL A 88 -2.99 5.11 -9.15
C VAL A 88 -3.03 4.13 -7.99
N ILE A 89 -3.91 3.15 -8.07
CA ILE A 89 -3.92 2.03 -7.12
C ILE A 89 -2.91 1.01 -7.63
N ASP A 90 -1.84 0.81 -6.87
CA ASP A 90 -0.86 -0.26 -7.10
C ASP A 90 -1.41 -1.60 -6.61
N THR A 91 -1.71 -1.67 -5.33
CA THR A 91 -2.29 -2.87 -4.71
C THR A 91 -3.69 -2.56 -4.20
N SER A 92 -4.68 -3.25 -4.74
CA SER A 92 -6.07 -3.20 -4.27
C SER A 92 -6.18 -3.74 -2.84
N ALA A 93 -7.31 -3.46 -2.17
CA ALA A 93 -7.56 -3.91 -0.82
C ALA A 93 -7.31 -5.43 -0.66
N SER A 94 -6.27 -5.77 0.07
CA SER A 94 -5.78 -7.13 0.31
C SER A 94 -5.43 -7.34 1.77
N LEU A 95 -5.30 -8.58 2.21
CA LEU A 95 -4.94 -8.90 3.60
C LEU A 95 -3.61 -8.24 3.99
N VAL A 96 -3.52 -7.78 5.25
CA VAL A 96 -2.24 -7.33 5.81
C VAL A 96 -1.16 -8.40 5.64
N LYS A 97 0.09 -7.98 5.50
CA LYS A 97 1.27 -8.80 5.16
C LYS A 97 1.31 -9.31 3.71
N THR A 98 0.34 -8.96 2.85
CA THR A 98 0.52 -9.15 1.40
C THR A 98 1.69 -8.28 0.93
N PRO A 99 2.67 -8.83 0.20
CA PRO A 99 3.78 -8.04 -0.33
C PRO A 99 3.30 -7.10 -1.44
N TYR A 100 3.96 -5.94 -1.56
CA TYR A 100 3.74 -4.97 -2.64
C TYR A 100 5.07 -4.42 -3.15
N ASP A 101 5.08 -3.92 -4.39
CA ASP A 101 6.21 -3.24 -5.02
C ASP A 101 5.66 -2.23 -6.05
N THR A 102 5.91 -0.94 -5.85
CA THR A 102 5.37 0.16 -6.66
C THR A 102 6.31 0.61 -7.77
N THR A 103 7.43 -0.06 -7.98
CA THR A 103 8.45 0.38 -8.96
C THR A 103 7.98 0.28 -10.41
N ASP A 104 7.00 -0.57 -10.70
CA ASP A 104 6.33 -0.66 -11.99
C ASP A 104 5.38 0.53 -12.27
N HIS A 105 4.95 1.24 -11.23
CA HIS A 105 4.19 2.49 -11.30
C HIS A 105 5.07 3.75 -11.24
N ARG A 106 6.38 3.62 -11.49
CA ARG A 106 7.35 4.72 -11.51
C ARG A 106 7.88 4.97 -12.91
N PRO A 107 7.14 5.66 -13.79
CA PRO A 107 7.63 5.99 -15.12
C PRO A 107 8.88 6.89 -15.05
N ALA A 108 9.80 6.73 -15.99
CA ALA A 108 10.99 7.58 -16.09
C ALA A 108 10.63 9.03 -16.38
N THR A 109 9.55 9.23 -17.17
CA THR A 109 9.06 10.55 -17.56
C THR A 109 7.54 10.63 -17.50
N ILE A 110 7.03 11.83 -17.22
CA ILE A 110 5.62 12.20 -17.34
C ILE A 110 5.54 13.42 -18.27
N ILE A 111 4.74 13.30 -19.34
CA ILE A 111 4.46 14.37 -20.29
C ILE A 111 3.06 14.88 -20.00
N THR A 112 2.95 16.12 -19.53
CA THR A 112 1.67 16.73 -19.20
C THR A 112 0.87 17.07 -20.46
N GLU A 113 -0.40 17.40 -20.31
CA GLU A 113 -1.28 17.80 -21.41
C GLU A 113 -0.73 19.00 -22.22
N ASN A 114 -0.01 19.92 -21.54
CA ASN A 114 0.65 21.06 -22.19
C ASN A 114 1.98 20.67 -22.89
N GLY A 115 2.34 19.39 -22.89
CA GLY A 115 3.58 18.89 -23.46
C GLY A 115 4.83 19.15 -22.61
N ASP A 116 4.70 19.65 -21.39
CA ASP A 116 5.83 19.78 -20.46
C ASP A 116 6.30 18.38 -20.02
N VAL A 117 7.60 18.18 -20.02
CA VAL A 117 8.23 16.91 -19.70
C VAL A 117 8.81 16.97 -18.30
N TYR A 118 8.44 16.00 -17.49
CA TYR A 118 8.94 15.82 -16.13
C TYR A 118 9.72 14.50 -16.04
N GLU A 119 10.92 14.55 -15.49
CA GLU A 119 11.78 13.38 -15.25
C GLU A 119 11.74 12.98 -13.78
N PHE A 120 11.74 11.66 -13.52
CA PHE A 120 11.81 11.13 -12.15
C PHE A 120 13.09 11.59 -11.45
N VAL A 121 12.95 12.02 -10.18
CA VAL A 121 14.06 12.43 -9.34
C VAL A 121 14.30 11.45 -8.20
N LYS A 122 13.29 11.24 -7.39
CA LYS A 122 13.37 10.38 -6.20
C LYS A 122 11.97 10.02 -5.68
N LYS A 123 11.92 9.04 -4.78
CA LYS A 123 10.79 8.86 -3.88
C LYS A 123 10.78 10.01 -2.86
N SER A 124 9.61 10.53 -2.50
CA SER A 124 9.47 11.51 -1.43
C SER A 124 9.98 10.93 -0.10
N GLU A 125 10.65 11.76 0.70
CA GLU A 125 11.22 11.35 1.99
C GLU A 125 10.13 11.08 3.04
N THR A 126 8.99 11.72 2.90
CA THR A 126 7.83 11.58 3.79
C THR A 126 6.88 10.44 3.37
N SER A 127 7.15 9.81 2.23
CA SER A 127 6.38 8.73 1.66
C SER A 127 6.70 7.38 2.31
N ASP A 128 5.75 6.45 2.27
CA ASP A 128 5.98 5.06 2.62
C ASP A 128 7.05 4.42 1.71
N PRO A 129 7.65 3.27 2.11
CA PRO A 129 8.60 2.54 1.28
C PRO A 129 8.01 2.12 -0.08
N GLU A 130 8.85 2.06 -1.13
CA GLU A 130 8.44 1.62 -2.49
C GLU A 130 7.97 0.17 -2.52
N SER A 131 8.46 -0.66 -1.60
CA SER A 131 8.08 -2.07 -1.47
C SER A 131 8.04 -2.49 -0.02
N GLY A 132 7.29 -3.53 0.28
CA GLY A 132 7.13 -4.03 1.63
C GLY A 132 5.91 -4.94 1.77
N GLU A 133 5.37 -4.99 2.97
CA GLU A 133 4.15 -5.72 3.28
C GLU A 133 3.02 -4.75 3.66
N LEU A 134 1.81 -5.05 3.22
CA LEU A 134 0.62 -4.26 3.55
C LEU A 134 0.41 -4.18 5.06
N LYS A 135 0.21 -2.96 5.53
CA LYS A 135 -0.30 -2.64 6.86
C LYS A 135 -1.81 -2.35 6.75
N GLU A 136 -2.50 -2.33 7.88
CA GLU A 136 -3.91 -1.93 7.91
C GLU A 136 -4.07 -0.48 7.43
N GLY A 137 -5.02 -0.25 6.52
CA GLY A 137 -5.32 1.08 5.98
C GLY A 137 -4.68 1.35 4.62
N VAL A 138 -4.25 2.58 4.40
CA VAL A 138 -3.69 3.04 3.12
C VAL A 138 -2.19 3.31 3.28
N THR A 139 -1.40 2.65 2.45
CA THR A 139 0.02 2.94 2.22
C THR A 139 0.11 3.88 1.02
N THR A 140 0.82 5.00 1.14
CA THR A 140 0.98 5.97 0.05
C THR A 140 2.44 6.12 -0.32
N VAL A 141 2.75 5.79 -1.58
CA VAL A 141 4.08 5.98 -2.15
C VAL A 141 4.04 7.16 -3.10
N GLU A 142 4.87 8.16 -2.84
CA GLU A 142 4.90 9.43 -3.58
C GLU A 142 6.21 9.58 -4.32
N TYR A 143 6.12 9.80 -5.64
CA TYR A 143 7.25 10.00 -6.53
C TYR A 143 7.38 11.46 -6.94
N VAL A 144 8.59 11.99 -6.81
CA VAL A 144 8.93 13.38 -7.10
C VAL A 144 9.60 13.47 -8.47
N TYR A 145 9.10 14.38 -9.27
CA TYR A 145 9.58 14.66 -10.62
C TYR A 145 10.02 16.12 -10.76
N ARG A 146 10.90 16.39 -11.71
CA ARG A 146 11.29 17.75 -12.07
C ARG A 146 10.99 18.04 -13.54
N LYS A 147 10.52 19.24 -13.83
CA LYS A 147 10.37 19.71 -15.19
C LYS A 147 11.75 19.90 -15.83
N VAL A 148 11.93 19.44 -17.05
CA VAL A 148 13.19 19.56 -17.80
C VAL A 148 12.96 20.18 -19.17
N VAL A 149 13.94 20.97 -19.61
CA VAL A 149 13.99 21.61 -20.92
C VAL A 149 15.37 21.42 -21.56
N THR A 150 15.45 21.61 -22.86
CA THR A 150 16.71 21.67 -23.59
C THR A 150 16.87 23.08 -24.17
N THR A 151 18.02 23.71 -23.89
CA THR A 151 18.38 25.03 -24.40
C THR A 151 19.55 24.94 -25.36
N TYR A 152 19.61 25.88 -26.29
CA TYR A 152 20.64 25.99 -27.33
C TYR A 152 21.28 27.36 -27.20
N VAL A 153 22.54 27.43 -26.81
CA VAL A 153 23.23 28.67 -26.48
C VAL A 153 24.56 28.78 -27.19
N ASP A 154 25.03 30.01 -27.40
CA ASP A 154 26.43 30.26 -27.78
C ASP A 154 27.37 30.14 -26.57
N GLU A 155 28.67 30.31 -26.80
CA GLU A 155 29.70 30.24 -25.74
C GLU A 155 29.51 31.28 -24.63
N THR A 156 28.78 32.36 -24.88
CA THR A 156 28.48 33.40 -23.90
C THR A 156 27.25 33.04 -23.05
N GLY A 157 26.51 31.95 -23.42
CA GLY A 157 25.27 31.56 -22.78
C GLY A 157 24.02 32.25 -23.37
N LYS A 158 24.16 32.99 -24.46
CA LYS A 158 23.01 33.60 -25.13
C LYS A 158 22.25 32.55 -25.95
N GLU A 159 20.92 32.52 -25.80
CA GLU A 159 20.05 31.63 -26.57
C GLU A 159 20.13 31.95 -28.06
N ILE A 160 20.40 30.94 -28.89
CA ILE A 160 20.52 31.02 -30.35
C ILE A 160 19.45 30.23 -31.10
N ASN A 161 18.65 29.44 -30.38
CA ASN A 161 17.51 28.74 -30.94
C ASN A 161 16.48 28.49 -29.82
N PRO A 162 15.14 28.56 -30.11
CA PRO A 162 14.12 28.31 -29.12
C PRO A 162 14.33 26.98 -28.35
N SER A 163 14.13 27.04 -27.04
CA SER A 163 14.21 25.89 -26.16
C SER A 163 13.16 24.83 -26.46
N ASP A 164 13.51 23.58 -26.28
CA ASP A 164 12.60 22.45 -26.39
C ASP A 164 12.17 21.92 -25.03
N LYS A 165 10.96 21.39 -24.96
CA LYS A 165 10.47 20.66 -23.79
C LYS A 165 11.13 19.27 -23.70
N GLY A 166 11.58 18.91 -22.51
CA GLY A 166 12.25 17.64 -22.25
C GLY A 166 13.74 17.63 -22.67
N THR A 167 14.36 16.50 -22.50
CA THR A 167 15.73 16.24 -22.94
C THR A 167 15.74 15.90 -24.42
N LYS A 168 16.41 16.72 -25.23
CA LYS A 168 16.54 16.56 -26.68
C LYS A 168 18.00 16.45 -27.12
N ASN A 169 18.22 15.80 -28.24
CA ASN A 169 19.53 15.78 -28.91
C ASN A 169 19.88 17.17 -29.47
N LYS A 170 21.19 17.39 -29.71
CA LYS A 170 21.64 18.56 -30.40
C LYS A 170 21.00 18.70 -31.77
N LYS A 171 20.80 19.93 -32.25
CA LYS A 171 20.29 20.29 -33.57
C LYS A 171 21.42 20.85 -34.44
N ASP A 172 21.23 20.80 -35.74
CA ASP A 172 22.03 21.59 -36.66
C ASP A 172 21.42 23.03 -36.69
N ILE A 173 22.24 23.99 -36.24
CA ILE A 173 21.82 25.43 -36.20
C ILE A 173 22.69 26.16 -37.21
N PRO A 174 22.09 26.81 -38.26
CA PRO A 174 22.86 27.55 -39.27
C PRO A 174 23.81 28.56 -38.63
N GLU A 175 25.01 28.70 -39.19
CA GLU A 175 26.09 29.60 -38.71
C GLU A 175 26.75 29.27 -37.38
N TYR A 176 26.28 28.19 -36.70
CA TYR A 176 26.86 27.77 -35.45
C TYR A 176 27.42 26.35 -35.53
N THR A 177 28.56 26.10 -34.86
CA THR A 177 29.16 24.79 -34.75
C THR A 177 28.95 24.24 -33.33
N PHE A 178 28.37 23.04 -33.23
CA PHE A 178 28.18 22.37 -31.95
C PHE A 178 29.55 22.15 -31.25
N LYS A 179 29.60 22.45 -29.95
CA LYS A 179 30.81 22.25 -29.12
C LYS A 179 30.58 21.18 -28.07
N GLU A 180 29.61 21.34 -27.19
CA GLU A 180 29.38 20.42 -26.09
C GLU A 180 27.92 20.35 -25.65
N THR A 181 27.59 19.28 -24.93
CA THR A 181 26.34 19.14 -24.18
C THR A 181 26.63 19.05 -22.71
N LYS A 182 25.93 19.84 -21.89
CA LYS A 182 26.04 19.81 -20.44
C LYS A 182 24.68 19.82 -19.77
N LYS A 183 24.64 19.45 -18.50
CA LYS A 183 23.44 19.55 -17.66
C LYS A 183 23.65 20.70 -16.65
N ASP A 184 22.59 21.46 -16.38
CA ASP A 184 22.60 22.39 -15.26
C ASP A 184 22.23 21.69 -13.93
N LYS A 185 22.25 22.44 -12.83
CA LYS A 185 21.89 21.94 -11.49
C LYS A 185 20.45 21.44 -11.38
N ASP A 186 19.56 21.93 -12.21
CA ASP A 186 18.15 21.58 -12.26
C ASP A 186 17.87 20.43 -13.24
N GLY A 187 18.92 19.88 -13.88
CA GLY A 187 18.88 18.74 -14.78
C GLY A 187 18.47 19.06 -16.20
N ASN A 188 18.35 20.34 -16.56
CA ASN A 188 18.11 20.77 -17.93
C ASN A 188 19.31 20.44 -18.80
N THR A 189 19.05 20.19 -20.08
CA THR A 189 20.10 19.95 -21.08
C THR A 189 20.45 21.27 -21.74
N ILE A 190 21.75 21.56 -21.86
CA ILE A 190 22.27 22.74 -22.53
C ILE A 190 23.20 22.29 -23.65
N HIS A 191 22.88 22.64 -24.88
CA HIS A 191 23.75 22.46 -26.03
C HIS A 191 24.46 23.78 -26.33
N VAL A 192 25.80 23.77 -26.27
CA VAL A 192 26.67 24.93 -26.53
C VAL A 192 27.20 24.81 -27.95
N TYR A 193 27.24 25.95 -28.63
CA TYR A 193 27.67 26.08 -30.02
C TYR A 193 28.75 27.13 -30.17
#